data_a3fae34d579945c7336296bbb79f963d
#
_entry.id   a3fae34d579945c7336296bbb79f963d
#
_cell.length_a   1.000
_cell.length_b   1.000
_cell.length_c   1.000
_cell.angle_alpha   90.00
_cell.angle_beta   90.00
_cell.angle_gamma   90.00
#
_symmetry.space_group_name_H-M   'P 1'
#
loop_
_entity.id
_entity.type
_entity.pdbx_description
1 polymer ?
#
loop_
_entity_poly.entity_id
_entity_poly.type
_entity_poly.pdbx_seq_one_letter_code
_entity_poly.pdbx_strand_id
1 'polypeptide(L)'
;MKRMILGIFIGLLLALGLLVGGIWGLVRLAGRGELEVPAQALLVLDWSGSLPGHQISPMDANLGTPVTLSRVTEAIRQAASRPEIQALLIDRHLELPREYLSELDAAVAEFRRQGKPVLAHSELGIGTSYLAACLADEVALSPSVSGGLVLPGPRVSLTYMADGL
;
A
#
# COMPACT_ATOMS: atom_id res chain seq x y z
N MET A 1 49.22 36.07 12.37
CA MET A 1 47.79 36.09 11.93
C MET A 1 47.48 35.08 10.85
N LYS A 2 48.17 35.01 9.70
CA LYS A 2 47.84 34.04 8.61
C LYS A 2 47.83 32.56 9.03
N ARG A 3 48.76 32.12 9.88
CA ARG A 3 48.83 30.73 10.37
C ARG A 3 47.68 30.36 11.31
N MET A 4 47.14 31.30 12.07
CA MET A 4 46.01 31.08 12.97
C MET A 4 44.69 30.95 12.21
N ILE A 5 44.51 31.78 11.14
CA ILE A 5 43.35 31.72 10.25
C ILE A 5 43.32 30.38 9.49
N LEU A 6 44.49 29.88 9.04
CA LEU A 6 44.59 28.60 8.34
C LEU A 6 44.22 27.44 9.27
N GLY A 7 44.64 27.47 10.54
CA GLY A 7 44.29 26.42 11.52
C GLY A 7 42.77 26.37 11.81
N ILE A 8 42.11 27.53 11.92
CA ILE A 8 40.65 27.63 12.12
C ILE A 8 39.92 27.09 10.91
N PHE A 9 40.40 27.38 9.70
CA PHE A 9 39.77 26.93 8.46
C PHE A 9 39.87 25.39 8.28
N ILE A 10 41.03 24.82 8.60
CA ILE A 10 41.25 23.36 8.59
C ILE A 10 40.38 22.67 9.64
N GLY A 11 40.31 23.22 10.87
CA GLY A 11 39.44 22.69 11.92
C GLY A 11 37.96 22.71 11.57
N LEU A 12 37.49 23.79 10.93
CA LEU A 12 36.11 23.90 10.46
C LEU A 12 35.78 22.89 9.35
N LEU A 13 36.72 22.67 8.40
CA LEU A 13 36.57 21.67 7.32
C LEU A 13 36.51 20.25 7.88
N LEU A 14 37.34 19.91 8.86
CA LEU A 14 37.32 18.61 9.52
C LEU A 14 36.02 18.37 10.30
N ALA A 15 35.55 19.39 11.03
CA ALA A 15 34.29 19.32 11.76
C ALA A 15 33.08 19.12 10.80
N LEU A 16 33.07 19.87 9.69
CA LEU A 16 32.03 19.72 8.68
C LEU A 16 32.07 18.32 8.02
N GLY A 17 33.25 17.80 7.71
CA GLY A 17 33.44 16.48 7.15
C GLY A 17 32.95 15.35 8.08
N LEU A 18 33.23 15.47 9.40
CA LEU A 18 32.74 14.53 10.41
C LEU A 18 31.20 14.60 10.57
N LEU A 19 30.63 15.80 10.48
CA LEU A 19 29.19 16.00 10.59
C LEU A 19 28.46 15.37 9.38
N VAL A 20 28.92 15.64 8.18
CA VAL A 20 28.34 15.06 6.95
C VAL A 20 28.54 13.55 6.91
N GLY A 21 29.73 13.06 7.26
CA GLY A 21 30.02 11.62 7.33
C GLY A 21 29.21 10.91 8.40
N GLY A 22 29.00 11.54 9.54
CA GLY A 22 28.18 11.00 10.63
C GLY A 22 26.69 10.91 10.24
N ILE A 23 26.15 11.95 9.62
CA ILE A 23 24.77 11.94 9.11
C ILE A 23 24.60 10.87 8.02
N TRP A 24 25.56 10.76 7.10
CA TRP A 24 25.52 9.77 6.04
C TRP A 24 25.61 8.33 6.58
N GLY A 25 26.44 8.12 7.60
CA GLY A 25 26.55 6.85 8.32
C GLY A 25 25.25 6.47 9.03
N LEU A 26 24.63 7.43 9.72
CA LEU A 26 23.33 7.25 10.38
C LEU A 26 22.20 6.93 9.39
N VAL A 27 22.15 7.63 8.27
CA VAL A 27 21.15 7.37 7.21
C VAL A 27 21.35 5.98 6.60
N ARG A 28 22.60 5.54 6.39
CA ARG A 28 22.87 4.17 5.93
C ARG A 28 22.54 3.09 6.97
N LEU A 29 22.72 3.39 8.24
CA LEU A 29 22.40 2.45 9.33
C LEU A 29 20.88 2.34 9.52
N ALA A 30 20.16 3.47 9.44
CA ALA A 30 18.71 3.53 9.53
C ALA A 30 18.00 2.93 8.29
N GLY A 31 18.62 3.05 7.10
CA GLY A 31 18.09 2.44 5.87
C GLY A 31 18.33 0.93 5.72
N ARG A 32 19.08 0.32 6.64
CA ARG A 32 19.36 -1.12 6.64
C ARG A 32 18.41 -1.98 7.46
N GLY A 33 17.27 -1.46 7.85
CA GLY A 33 16.17 -2.28 8.33
C GLY A 33 15.53 -3.05 7.15
N GLU A 34 16.33 -3.84 6.43
CA GLU A 34 15.80 -4.86 5.54
C GLU A 34 15.05 -5.85 6.44
N LEU A 35 13.72 -5.80 6.38
CA LEU A 35 12.87 -6.78 7.04
C LEU A 35 13.32 -8.16 6.52
N GLU A 36 13.90 -8.96 7.38
CA GLU A 36 14.28 -10.33 7.06
C GLU A 36 12.99 -11.11 6.82
N VAL A 37 12.65 -11.27 5.52
CA VAL A 37 11.45 -12.00 5.12
C VAL A 37 11.71 -13.49 5.36
N PRO A 38 10.89 -14.19 6.15
CA PRO A 38 11.07 -15.62 6.37
C PRO A 38 10.97 -16.39 5.05
N ALA A 39 11.60 -17.56 4.98
CA ALA A 39 11.69 -18.39 3.77
C ALA A 39 10.32 -18.81 3.19
N GLN A 40 9.26 -18.71 3.98
CA GLN A 40 7.86 -18.91 3.56
C GLN A 40 7.04 -17.77 4.16
N ALA A 41 6.76 -16.76 3.35
CA ALA A 41 6.01 -15.59 3.76
C ALA A 41 4.70 -15.46 2.97
N LEU A 42 3.70 -14.91 3.63
CA LEU A 42 2.44 -14.49 3.06
C LEU A 42 2.44 -12.96 2.98
N LEU A 43 2.16 -12.39 1.81
CA LEU A 43 1.91 -10.96 1.72
C LEU A 43 0.46 -10.70 2.12
N VAL A 44 0.27 -9.95 3.19
CA VAL A 44 -1.08 -9.58 3.65
C VAL A 44 -1.36 -8.13 3.29
N LEU A 45 -2.43 -7.91 2.55
CA LEU A 45 -2.99 -6.59 2.32
C LEU A 45 -4.08 -6.35 3.37
N ASP A 46 -3.67 -5.79 4.50
CA ASP A 46 -4.57 -5.41 5.58
C ASP A 46 -4.50 -3.89 5.75
N TRP A 47 -5.55 -3.18 5.37
CA TRP A 47 -5.69 -1.80 5.71
C TRP A 47 -7.15 -1.44 5.98
N SER A 48 -7.32 -0.57 6.93
CA SER A 48 -8.61 0.02 7.26
C SER A 48 -8.62 1.48 6.80
N GLY A 49 -9.60 1.85 5.99
CA GLY A 49 -9.81 3.21 5.53
C GLY A 49 -9.64 3.39 4.02
N SER A 50 -9.78 4.63 3.57
CA SER A 50 -9.68 5.01 2.17
C SER A 50 -8.23 5.14 1.72
N LEU A 51 -7.88 4.51 0.60
CA LEU A 51 -6.59 4.70 -0.05
C LEU A 51 -6.63 5.95 -0.94
N PRO A 52 -5.75 6.93 -0.70
CA PRO A 52 -5.54 7.99 -1.67
C PRO A 52 -4.88 7.42 -2.93
N GLY A 53 -5.34 7.82 -4.10
CA GLY A 53 -4.80 7.34 -5.38
C GLY A 53 -3.33 7.70 -5.58
N HIS A 54 -3.06 8.89 -6.09
CA HIS A 54 -1.70 9.29 -6.47
C HIS A 54 -1.18 10.54 -5.76
N GLN A 55 -2.04 11.33 -5.14
CA GLN A 55 -1.63 12.61 -4.55
C GLN A 55 -1.80 12.60 -3.03
N ILE A 56 -0.67 12.79 -2.38
CA ILE A 56 -0.60 13.02 -0.94
C ILE A 56 -0.50 14.54 -0.76
N SER A 57 -1.39 15.10 0.07
CA SER A 57 -1.20 16.49 0.51
C SER A 57 0.14 16.61 1.24
N PRO A 58 0.93 17.68 1.01
CA PRO A 58 2.17 17.92 1.75
C PRO A 58 1.97 17.92 3.27
N MET A 59 0.75 18.17 3.73
CA MET A 59 0.38 18.18 5.14
C MET A 59 0.24 16.76 5.72
N ASP A 60 -0.21 15.80 4.91
CA ASP A 60 -0.35 14.39 5.31
C ASP A 60 1.01 13.67 5.34
N ALA A 61 1.97 14.13 4.56
CA ALA A 61 3.34 13.60 4.55
C ALA A 61 4.07 13.79 5.89
N ASN A 62 3.66 14.73 6.72
CA ASN A 62 4.24 14.98 8.04
C ASN A 62 3.70 14.02 9.13
N LEU A 63 2.63 13.29 8.88
CA LEU A 63 1.99 12.36 9.83
C LEU A 63 2.37 10.89 9.61
N GLY A 64 3.34 10.63 8.77
CA GLY A 64 3.77 9.31 8.32
C GLY A 64 3.52 9.18 6.83
N THR A 65 4.31 8.35 6.14
CA THR A 65 4.14 8.16 4.68
C THR A 65 2.82 7.45 4.42
N PRO A 66 1.77 8.14 3.94
CA PRO A 66 0.51 7.49 3.68
C PRO A 66 0.70 6.41 2.61
N VAL A 67 0.05 5.29 2.82
CA VAL A 67 0.02 4.20 1.84
C VAL A 67 -0.85 4.65 0.68
N THR A 68 -0.30 4.69 -0.52
CA THR A 68 -1.03 5.01 -1.75
C THR A 68 -1.27 3.74 -2.56
N LEU A 69 -2.28 3.76 -3.44
CA LEU A 69 -2.55 2.65 -4.34
C LEU A 69 -1.31 2.25 -5.16
N SER A 70 -0.57 3.23 -5.70
CA SER A 70 0.66 2.99 -6.47
C SER A 70 1.72 2.24 -5.65
N ARG A 71 1.84 2.52 -4.36
CA ARG A 71 2.76 1.78 -3.48
C ARG A 71 2.31 0.36 -3.22
N VAL A 72 1.01 0.17 -3.06
CA VAL A 72 0.43 -1.18 -2.87
C VAL A 72 0.65 -2.02 -4.11
N THR A 73 0.31 -1.51 -5.30
CA THR A 73 0.49 -2.24 -6.55
C THR A 73 1.95 -2.52 -6.85
N GLU A 74 2.85 -1.60 -6.53
CA GLU A 74 4.29 -1.81 -6.66
C GLU A 74 4.78 -2.88 -5.67
N ALA A 75 4.31 -2.87 -4.42
CA ALA A 75 4.65 -3.90 -3.43
C ALA A 75 4.17 -5.30 -3.87
N ILE A 76 2.98 -5.40 -4.47
CA ILE A 76 2.48 -6.67 -5.02
C ILE A 76 3.38 -7.15 -6.17
N ARG A 77 3.78 -6.26 -7.10
CA ARG A 77 4.69 -6.62 -8.20
C ARG A 77 6.06 -7.06 -7.70
N GLN A 78 6.62 -6.36 -6.72
CA GLN A 78 7.88 -6.75 -6.10
C GLN A 78 7.76 -8.09 -5.38
N ALA A 79 6.65 -8.33 -4.68
CA ALA A 79 6.37 -9.60 -4.02
C ALA A 79 6.19 -10.76 -5.02
N ALA A 80 5.65 -10.48 -6.19
CA ALA A 80 5.51 -11.45 -7.27
C ALA A 80 6.86 -12.06 -7.68
N SER A 81 7.92 -11.26 -7.72
CA SER A 81 9.27 -11.70 -8.11
C SER A 81 10.07 -12.36 -6.98
N ARG A 82 9.62 -12.26 -5.72
CA ARG A 82 10.34 -12.81 -4.56
C ARG A 82 9.95 -14.27 -4.30
N PRO A 83 10.89 -15.22 -4.31
CA PRO A 83 10.57 -16.64 -4.07
C PRO A 83 10.13 -16.92 -2.63
N GLU A 84 10.49 -16.07 -1.67
CA GLU A 84 10.10 -16.21 -0.26
C GLU A 84 8.61 -15.98 -0.05
N ILE A 85 7.98 -15.14 -0.88
CA ILE A 85 6.55 -14.83 -0.81
C ILE A 85 5.79 -15.83 -1.65
N GLN A 86 4.97 -16.65 -0.98
CA GLN A 86 4.30 -17.77 -1.62
C GLN A 86 2.85 -17.52 -1.97
N ALA A 87 2.18 -16.60 -1.27
CA ALA A 87 0.79 -16.25 -1.52
C ALA A 87 0.49 -14.79 -1.17
N LEU A 88 -0.62 -14.29 -1.69
CA LEU A 88 -1.18 -12.97 -1.38
C LEU A 88 -2.51 -13.17 -0.65
N LEU A 89 -2.70 -12.48 0.46
CA LEU A 89 -3.96 -12.42 1.18
C LEU A 89 -4.53 -11.01 1.16
N ILE A 90 -5.71 -10.85 0.61
CA ILE A 90 -6.50 -9.62 0.70
C ILE A 90 -7.39 -9.77 1.93
N ASP A 91 -7.09 -9.04 3.01
CA ASP A 91 -7.81 -9.16 4.28
C ASP A 91 -8.65 -7.92 4.55
N ARG A 92 -9.84 -8.15 5.09
CA ARG A 92 -10.79 -7.15 5.63
C ARG A 92 -11.36 -6.14 4.61
N HIS A 93 -11.67 -4.95 5.13
CA HIS A 93 -12.49 -3.93 4.45
C HIS A 93 -11.66 -3.06 3.50
N LEU A 94 -11.28 -3.63 2.38
CA LEU A 94 -10.63 -2.88 1.34
C LEU A 94 -11.65 -1.98 0.64
N GLU A 95 -11.86 -0.78 1.15
CA GLU A 95 -12.65 0.22 0.46
C GLU A 95 -11.80 0.94 -0.58
N LEU A 96 -11.94 0.55 -1.83
CA LEU A 96 -11.30 1.21 -2.97
C LEU A 96 -12.35 1.91 -3.82
N PRO A 97 -12.05 3.12 -4.31
CA PRO A 97 -12.79 3.67 -5.43
C PRO A 97 -12.81 2.68 -6.60
N ARG A 98 -13.94 2.58 -7.27
CA ARG A 98 -14.14 1.58 -8.34
C ARG A 98 -13.11 1.71 -9.47
N GLU A 99 -12.67 2.91 -9.75
CA GLU A 99 -11.65 3.23 -10.75
C GLU A 99 -10.27 2.62 -10.43
N TYR A 100 -10.00 2.34 -9.16
CA TYR A 100 -8.71 1.77 -8.73
C TYR A 100 -8.67 0.24 -8.78
N LEU A 101 -9.83 -0.40 -8.92
CA LEU A 101 -9.91 -1.86 -9.02
C LEU A 101 -9.15 -2.40 -10.22
N SER A 102 -9.15 -1.68 -11.35
CA SER A 102 -8.43 -2.10 -12.55
C SER A 102 -6.90 -2.11 -12.37
N GLU A 103 -6.37 -1.14 -11.61
CA GLU A 103 -4.94 -1.08 -11.32
C GLU A 103 -4.53 -2.18 -10.34
N LEU A 104 -5.36 -2.44 -9.33
CA LEU A 104 -5.14 -3.54 -8.40
C LEU A 104 -5.23 -4.90 -9.12
N ASP A 105 -6.24 -5.09 -9.98
CA ASP A 105 -6.40 -6.31 -10.78
C ASP A 105 -5.17 -6.60 -11.63
N ALA A 106 -4.62 -5.59 -12.30
CA ALA A 106 -3.40 -5.73 -13.10
C ALA A 106 -2.20 -6.21 -12.26
N ALA A 107 -2.04 -5.69 -11.03
CA ALA A 107 -0.97 -6.12 -10.13
C ALA A 107 -1.19 -7.54 -9.60
N VAL A 108 -2.43 -7.88 -9.26
CA VAL A 108 -2.82 -9.24 -8.82
C VAL A 108 -2.64 -10.25 -9.96
N ALA A 109 -3.00 -9.89 -11.19
CA ALA A 109 -2.79 -10.74 -12.36
C ALA A 109 -1.31 -11.03 -12.61
N GLU A 110 -0.42 -10.05 -12.35
CA GLU A 110 1.04 -10.26 -12.40
C GLU A 110 1.49 -11.28 -11.36
N PHE A 111 0.97 -11.16 -10.13
CA PHE A 111 1.28 -12.08 -9.04
C PHE A 111 0.86 -13.53 -9.37
N ARG A 112 -0.35 -13.70 -9.94
CA ARG A 112 -0.85 -15.00 -10.41
C ARG A 112 0.01 -15.61 -11.52
N ARG A 113 0.53 -14.78 -12.44
CA ARG A 113 1.39 -15.28 -13.54
C ARG A 113 2.65 -15.95 -13.03
N GLN A 114 3.08 -15.65 -11.80
CA GLN A 114 4.17 -16.36 -11.13
C GLN A 114 3.75 -17.68 -10.46
N GLY A 115 2.51 -18.12 -10.67
CA GLY A 115 1.99 -19.39 -10.11
C GLY A 115 1.65 -19.31 -8.62
N LYS A 116 1.52 -18.08 -8.05
CA LYS A 116 1.25 -17.87 -6.63
C LYS A 116 -0.25 -17.63 -6.40
N PRO A 117 -0.88 -18.33 -5.43
CA PRO A 117 -2.29 -18.16 -5.15
C PRO A 117 -2.59 -16.82 -4.51
N VAL A 118 -3.78 -16.31 -4.82
CA VAL A 118 -4.35 -15.10 -4.22
C VAL A 118 -5.60 -15.48 -3.46
N LEU A 119 -5.61 -15.20 -2.18
CA LEU A 119 -6.70 -15.49 -1.26
C LEU A 119 -7.35 -14.20 -0.80
N ALA A 120 -8.63 -14.22 -0.51
CA ALA A 120 -9.32 -13.12 0.15
C ALA A 120 -10.08 -13.62 1.37
N HIS A 121 -10.04 -12.82 2.43
CA HIS A 121 -10.84 -13.03 3.62
C HIS A 121 -11.64 -11.77 3.92
N SER A 122 -12.94 -11.92 4.18
CA SER A 122 -13.81 -10.81 4.53
C SER A 122 -14.79 -11.20 5.63
N GLU A 123 -15.01 -10.31 6.57
CA GLU A 123 -16.09 -10.45 7.56
C GLU A 123 -17.42 -10.03 6.95
N LEU A 124 -17.40 -8.95 6.15
CA LEU A 124 -18.59 -8.40 5.51
C LEU A 124 -18.24 -7.89 4.11
N GLY A 125 -18.77 -8.54 3.10
CA GLY A 125 -18.59 -8.15 1.69
C GLY A 125 -19.66 -7.15 1.27
N ILE A 126 -19.32 -5.86 1.15
CA ILE A 126 -20.23 -4.80 0.68
C ILE A 126 -19.56 -3.99 -0.41
N GLY A 127 -20.28 -3.76 -1.51
CA GLY A 127 -19.86 -2.83 -2.53
C GLY A 127 -18.49 -3.11 -3.11
N THR A 128 -17.56 -2.14 -3.03
CA THR A 128 -16.21 -2.26 -3.62
C THR A 128 -15.30 -3.20 -2.86
N SER A 129 -15.52 -3.43 -1.56
CA SER A 129 -14.75 -4.42 -0.79
C SER A 129 -14.99 -5.85 -1.31
N TYR A 130 -16.23 -6.16 -1.65
CA TYR A 130 -16.55 -7.42 -2.30
C TYR A 130 -15.91 -7.53 -3.69
N LEU A 131 -15.92 -6.47 -4.48
CA LEU A 131 -15.28 -6.47 -5.81
C LEU A 131 -13.76 -6.66 -5.69
N ALA A 132 -13.12 -6.10 -4.69
CA ALA A 132 -11.70 -6.33 -4.42
C ALA A 132 -11.44 -7.79 -4.01
N ALA A 133 -12.31 -8.39 -3.19
CA ALA A 133 -12.21 -9.81 -2.84
C ALA A 133 -12.39 -10.73 -4.06
N CYS A 134 -13.23 -10.35 -5.03
CA CYS A 134 -13.41 -11.10 -6.29
C CYS A 134 -12.15 -11.14 -7.17
N LEU A 135 -11.12 -10.35 -6.87
CA LEU A 135 -9.82 -10.46 -7.53
C LEU A 135 -9.03 -11.68 -7.04
N ALA A 136 -9.43 -12.32 -5.97
CA ALA A 136 -8.77 -13.51 -5.44
C ALA A 136 -9.22 -14.81 -6.16
N ASP A 137 -8.40 -15.85 -6.04
CA ASP A 137 -8.72 -17.20 -6.55
C ASP A 137 -9.73 -17.89 -5.64
N GLU A 138 -9.63 -17.63 -4.32
CA GLU A 138 -10.55 -18.13 -3.30
C GLU A 138 -10.97 -16.99 -2.36
N VAL A 139 -12.25 -16.96 -2.01
CA VAL A 139 -12.83 -15.99 -1.08
C VAL A 139 -13.42 -16.72 0.11
N ALA A 140 -12.87 -16.45 1.30
CA ALA A 140 -13.40 -16.91 2.56
C ALA A 140 -14.23 -15.81 3.24
N LEU A 141 -15.45 -16.13 3.61
CA LEU A 141 -16.29 -15.24 4.42
C LEU A 141 -16.31 -15.75 5.86
N SER A 142 -16.22 -14.81 6.82
CA SER A 142 -16.34 -15.18 8.24
C SER A 142 -17.75 -15.72 8.54
N PRO A 143 -17.87 -16.85 9.24
CA PRO A 143 -19.16 -17.40 9.65
C PRO A 143 -19.78 -16.65 10.84
N SER A 144 -19.31 -15.47 11.17
CA SER A 144 -19.81 -14.67 12.30
C SER A 144 -21.24 -14.21 12.04
N VAL A 145 -21.99 -13.96 13.13
CA VAL A 145 -23.37 -13.45 13.08
C VAL A 145 -23.45 -12.08 12.36
N SER A 146 -22.36 -11.33 12.38
CA SER A 146 -22.24 -10.04 11.69
C SER A 146 -21.65 -10.19 10.27
N GLY A 147 -21.22 -11.39 9.91
CA GLY A 147 -20.66 -11.69 8.59
C GLY A 147 -21.75 -11.83 7.55
N GLY A 148 -21.47 -11.43 6.33
CA GLY A 148 -22.41 -11.57 5.25
C GLY A 148 -21.95 -10.93 3.95
N LEU A 149 -22.75 -11.17 2.91
CA LEU A 149 -22.56 -10.58 1.60
C LEU A 149 -23.77 -9.70 1.29
N VAL A 150 -23.52 -8.42 1.09
CA VAL A 150 -24.55 -7.46 0.69
C VAL A 150 -24.24 -6.97 -0.74
N LEU A 151 -25.03 -7.40 -1.68
CA LEU A 151 -24.92 -7.00 -3.09
C LEU A 151 -26.04 -6.00 -3.42
N PRO A 152 -25.82 -4.71 -3.24
CA PRO A 152 -26.80 -3.70 -3.69
C PRO A 152 -26.81 -3.70 -5.21
N GLY A 153 -27.96 -4.03 -5.80
CA GLY A 153 -28.17 -3.90 -7.24
C GLY A 153 -28.16 -2.43 -7.70
N PRO A 154 -27.89 -2.17 -8.97
CA PRO A 154 -28.01 -0.82 -9.51
C PRO A 154 -29.49 -0.37 -9.42
N ARG A 155 -29.72 0.77 -8.81
CA ARG A 155 -31.06 1.38 -8.74
C ARG A 155 -31.04 2.71 -9.49
N VAL A 156 -31.85 2.79 -10.49
CA VAL A 156 -32.11 4.04 -11.22
C VAL A 156 -33.51 4.51 -10.88
N SER A 157 -33.64 5.73 -10.37
CA SER A 157 -34.92 6.41 -10.16
C SER A 157 -35.06 7.48 -11.22
N LEU A 158 -36.04 7.32 -12.09
CA LEU A 158 -36.39 8.32 -13.10
C LEU A 158 -37.58 9.10 -12.59
N THR A 159 -37.43 10.40 -12.46
CA THR A 159 -38.52 11.30 -12.13
C THR A 159 -39.05 11.92 -13.43
N TYR A 160 -40.28 11.65 -13.76
CA TYR A 160 -40.98 12.28 -14.89
C TYR A 160 -41.82 13.43 -14.33
N MET A 161 -41.68 14.60 -14.91
CA MET A 161 -42.62 15.68 -14.75
C MET A 161 -43.56 15.62 -15.96
N ALA A 162 -44.73 15.03 -15.78
CA ALA A 162 -45.82 15.14 -16.71
C ALA A 162 -46.58 16.41 -16.35
N ASP A 163 -46.89 17.23 -17.34
CA ASP A 163 -47.71 18.45 -17.25
C ASP A 163 -47.06 19.62 -16.47
N GLY A 164 -45.98 20.12 -17.00
CA GLY A 164 -45.27 21.31 -16.54
C GLY A 164 -45.01 22.35 -17.64
N LEU A 165 -45.93 22.53 -18.62
CA LEU A 165 -45.92 23.63 -19.60
C LEU A 165 -47.31 24.23 -19.70
#